data_65a40dbd7bc9cbc81ec5d735e88f2c99
#
_entry.id   65a40dbd7bc9cbc81ec5d735e88f2c99
#
_cell.length_a   1.000
_cell.length_b   1.000
_cell.length_c   1.000
_cell.angle_alpha   90.00
_cell.angle_beta   90.00
_cell.angle_gamma   90.00
#
_symmetry.space_group_name_H-M   'P 1'
#
loop_
_entity.id
_entity.type
_entity.pdbx_description
1 polymer ?
#
loop_
_entity_poly.entity_id
_entity_poly.type
_entity_poly.pdbx_seq_one_letter_code
_entity_poly.pdbx_strand_id
1 'polypeptide(L)'
;DHTAPGLLYKKNGIEWYKTSIPQAGGHAATKKTLLNAGLKTAKAAIETAKLVRKIDPDVVVGVIGGGAVVGCLAAKLANIPSVGILITPADAKVCTKITTTVALPESNLFQLDLVNKNIHKSYSPVNPEIIVGDRENALKHLPKMYDKNLPTILLSSGSTLFEKMAMAASKLGKGRINANILVVGDPLEEEYTKYFENSNLIYLGYIDWINDLYKIVDLAVVTDDGMMIHEAMAWGIPVIALLGVKYGRYHNLASVFKGAVLESELENLEDVIERAFANMGRMNDCAIKYGEEVLKASDKIAKIICNRAKQKK
;
A
#
# COMPACT_ATOMS: atom_id res chain seq x y z
N ASP A 1 -19.96 0.28 15.02
CA ASP A 1 -19.06 -0.68 14.42
C ASP A 1 -17.66 -0.45 14.96
N HIS A 2 -17.06 -1.47 15.60
CA HIS A 2 -15.75 -1.35 16.27
C HIS A 2 -14.59 -1.69 15.31
N THR A 3 -14.84 -1.75 14.01
CA THR A 3 -13.79 -1.97 13.01
C THR A 3 -12.96 -0.71 12.81
N ALA A 4 -11.66 -0.86 12.54
CA ALA A 4 -10.75 0.25 12.31
C ALA A 4 -11.25 1.27 11.24
N PRO A 5 -11.80 0.84 10.08
CA PRO A 5 -12.39 1.78 9.13
C PRO A 5 -13.58 2.57 9.70
N GLY A 6 -14.48 1.93 10.46
CA GLY A 6 -15.62 2.60 11.08
C GLY A 6 -15.20 3.65 12.10
N LEU A 7 -14.16 3.37 12.88
CA LEU A 7 -13.60 4.34 13.83
C LEU A 7 -12.97 5.54 13.11
N LEU A 8 -12.25 5.32 12.00
CA LEU A 8 -11.65 6.39 11.19
C LEU A 8 -12.72 7.28 10.56
N TYR A 9 -13.80 6.71 10.01
CA TYR A 9 -14.91 7.47 9.45
C TYR A 9 -15.55 8.33 10.52
N LYS A 10 -15.82 7.76 11.71
CA LYS A 10 -16.38 8.50 12.83
C LYS A 10 -15.46 9.65 13.29
N LYS A 11 -14.15 9.39 13.41
CA LYS A 11 -13.15 10.39 13.79
C LYS A 11 -13.12 11.59 12.83
N ASN A 12 -13.32 11.32 11.54
CA ASN A 12 -13.27 12.34 10.49
C ASN A 12 -14.65 12.89 10.10
N GLY A 13 -15.72 12.57 10.85
CA GLY A 13 -17.08 13.07 10.56
C GLY A 13 -17.66 12.57 9.23
N ILE A 14 -17.15 11.44 8.71
CA ILE A 14 -17.60 10.88 7.43
C ILE A 14 -18.83 10.02 7.68
N GLU A 15 -19.94 10.35 7.03
CA GLU A 15 -21.14 9.52 7.03
C GLU A 15 -20.87 8.20 6.29
N TRP A 16 -21.27 7.08 6.87
CA TRP A 16 -21.05 5.77 6.29
C TRP A 16 -22.25 4.84 6.48
N TYR A 17 -22.38 3.91 5.54
CA TYR A 17 -23.46 2.92 5.51
C TYR A 17 -22.90 1.52 5.45
N LYS A 18 -23.44 0.63 6.26
CA LYS A 18 -23.04 -0.78 6.25
C LYS A 18 -23.64 -1.47 5.02
N THR A 19 -22.80 -2.12 4.22
CA THR A 19 -23.21 -2.99 3.12
C THR A 19 -22.53 -4.34 3.23
N SER A 20 -23.15 -5.41 2.71
CA SER A 20 -22.52 -6.72 2.65
C SER A 20 -21.61 -6.79 1.42
N ILE A 21 -20.29 -6.69 1.61
CA ILE A 21 -19.33 -6.95 0.55
C ILE A 21 -18.80 -8.37 0.74
N PRO A 22 -19.05 -9.30 -0.21
CA PRO A 22 -18.59 -10.66 -0.07
C PRO A 22 -17.08 -10.76 -0.22
N GLN A 23 -16.45 -11.48 0.69
CA GLN A 23 -15.05 -11.86 0.54
C GLN A 23 -14.97 -13.16 -0.27
N ALA A 24 -14.19 -13.16 -1.34
CA ALA A 24 -14.04 -14.32 -2.24
C ALA A 24 -13.11 -15.42 -1.72
N GLY A 25 -12.68 -15.33 -0.45
CA GLY A 25 -11.78 -16.31 0.19
C GLY A 25 -10.30 -16.10 -0.14
N GLY A 26 -9.92 -15.01 -0.79
CA GLY A 26 -8.52 -14.70 -1.09
C GLY A 26 -7.81 -15.83 -1.85
N HIS A 27 -6.61 -16.19 -1.40
CA HIS A 27 -5.79 -17.23 -2.04
C HIS A 27 -6.29 -18.68 -1.83
N ALA A 28 -7.26 -18.90 -0.93
CA ALA A 28 -7.90 -20.20 -0.70
C ALA A 28 -9.17 -20.41 -1.55
N ALA A 29 -9.38 -19.61 -2.60
CA ALA A 29 -10.59 -19.67 -3.42
C ALA A 29 -10.66 -20.96 -4.26
N THR A 30 -11.75 -21.72 -4.10
CA THR A 30 -12.10 -22.89 -4.92
C THR A 30 -13.16 -22.51 -5.96
N LYS A 31 -13.38 -23.34 -6.99
CA LYS A 31 -14.46 -23.11 -7.97
C LYS A 31 -15.84 -22.94 -7.32
N LYS A 32 -16.13 -23.68 -6.26
CA LYS A 32 -17.39 -23.59 -5.48
C LYS A 32 -17.46 -22.27 -4.70
N THR A 33 -16.36 -21.84 -4.06
CA THR A 33 -16.32 -20.56 -3.34
C THR A 33 -16.43 -19.37 -4.30
N LEU A 34 -15.87 -19.47 -5.51
CA LEU A 34 -15.98 -18.42 -6.54
C LEU A 34 -17.41 -18.29 -7.08
N LEU A 35 -18.12 -19.40 -7.32
CA LEU A 35 -19.52 -19.35 -7.74
C LEU A 35 -20.40 -18.70 -6.67
N ASN A 36 -20.25 -19.14 -5.41
CA ASN A 36 -20.98 -18.57 -4.28
C ASN A 36 -20.63 -17.08 -4.07
N ALA A 37 -19.37 -16.69 -4.26
CA ALA A 37 -18.95 -15.31 -4.21
C ALA A 37 -19.59 -14.47 -5.33
N GLY A 38 -19.75 -15.03 -6.53
CA GLY A 38 -20.44 -14.37 -7.64
C GLY A 38 -21.90 -14.06 -7.32
N LEU A 39 -22.65 -15.03 -6.80
CA LEU A 39 -24.05 -14.84 -6.37
C LEU A 39 -24.18 -13.81 -5.24
N LYS A 40 -23.29 -13.88 -4.23
CA LYS A 40 -23.25 -12.90 -3.13
C LYS A 40 -22.91 -11.51 -3.64
N THR A 41 -21.98 -11.41 -4.60
CA THR A 41 -21.59 -10.13 -5.23
C THR A 41 -22.77 -9.52 -5.98
N ALA A 42 -23.53 -10.31 -6.74
CA ALA A 42 -24.72 -9.83 -7.43
C ALA A 42 -25.79 -9.30 -6.44
N LYS A 43 -26.05 -10.04 -5.36
CA LYS A 43 -26.96 -9.59 -4.30
C LYS A 43 -26.48 -8.29 -3.65
N ALA A 44 -25.21 -8.22 -3.28
CA ALA A 44 -24.60 -7.02 -2.70
C ALA A 44 -24.68 -5.80 -3.65
N ALA A 45 -24.46 -6.01 -4.96
CA ALA A 45 -24.59 -4.95 -5.95
C ALA A 45 -26.03 -4.42 -6.06
N ILE A 46 -27.05 -5.29 -5.99
CA ILE A 46 -28.46 -4.89 -5.99
C ILE A 46 -28.82 -4.10 -4.72
N GLU A 47 -28.39 -4.58 -3.54
CA GLU A 47 -28.60 -3.88 -2.27
C GLU A 47 -27.92 -2.50 -2.27
N THR A 48 -26.67 -2.45 -2.71
CA THR A 48 -25.92 -1.19 -2.83
C THR A 48 -26.53 -0.26 -3.87
N ALA A 49 -27.09 -0.77 -4.97
CA ALA A 49 -27.77 0.06 -5.98
C ALA A 49 -29.03 0.76 -5.42
N LYS A 50 -29.76 0.11 -4.50
CA LYS A 50 -30.89 0.75 -3.79
C LYS A 50 -30.39 1.92 -2.92
N LEU A 51 -29.27 1.72 -2.22
CA LEU A 51 -28.65 2.78 -1.42
C LEU A 51 -28.15 3.93 -2.31
N VAL A 52 -27.47 3.63 -3.42
CA VAL A 52 -26.99 4.63 -4.39
C VAL A 52 -28.15 5.45 -4.95
N ARG A 53 -29.29 4.84 -5.29
CA ARG A 53 -30.48 5.57 -5.74
C ARG A 53 -31.08 6.46 -4.65
N LYS A 54 -31.02 6.02 -3.39
CA LYS A 54 -31.53 6.81 -2.25
C LYS A 54 -30.66 8.04 -1.98
N ILE A 55 -29.33 7.88 -2.10
CA ILE A 55 -28.36 8.96 -1.87
C ILE A 55 -28.29 9.91 -3.07
N ASP A 56 -28.49 9.38 -4.29
CA ASP A 56 -28.38 10.06 -5.59
C ASP A 56 -27.05 10.84 -5.78
N PRO A 57 -25.89 10.19 -5.59
CA PRO A 57 -24.61 10.85 -5.72
C PRO A 57 -24.30 11.24 -7.18
N ASP A 58 -23.43 12.22 -7.40
CA ASP A 58 -22.98 12.60 -8.74
C ASP A 58 -22.05 11.54 -9.36
N VAL A 59 -21.32 10.83 -8.53
CA VAL A 59 -20.42 9.74 -8.95
C VAL A 59 -20.26 8.72 -7.82
N VAL A 60 -20.09 7.45 -8.18
CA VAL A 60 -19.73 6.38 -7.26
C VAL A 60 -18.26 6.00 -7.49
N VAL A 61 -17.48 6.00 -6.43
CA VAL A 61 -16.08 5.52 -6.47
C VAL A 61 -16.00 4.14 -5.82
N GLY A 62 -15.78 3.12 -6.63
CA GLY A 62 -15.53 1.76 -6.17
C GLY A 62 -14.04 1.54 -5.93
N VAL A 63 -13.65 1.14 -4.70
CA VAL A 63 -12.25 1.04 -4.32
C VAL A 63 -11.87 -0.39 -3.99
N ILE A 64 -10.90 -0.90 -4.69
CA ILE A 64 -10.14 -2.15 -4.48
C ILE A 64 -11.00 -3.40 -4.25
N GLY A 65 -10.73 -4.44 -5.02
CA GLY A 65 -11.31 -5.76 -4.87
C GLY A 65 -12.84 -5.80 -4.92
N GLY A 66 -13.48 -6.40 -3.93
CA GLY A 66 -14.93 -6.50 -3.83
C GLY A 66 -15.63 -5.14 -3.75
N GLY A 67 -15.01 -4.14 -3.13
CA GLY A 67 -15.52 -2.77 -3.06
C GLY A 67 -15.59 -2.11 -4.43
N ALA A 68 -14.57 -2.28 -5.25
CA ALA A 68 -14.56 -1.78 -6.63
C ALA A 68 -15.66 -2.45 -7.46
N VAL A 69 -15.74 -3.79 -7.41
CA VAL A 69 -16.72 -4.55 -8.21
C VAL A 69 -18.16 -4.23 -7.80
N VAL A 70 -18.48 -4.30 -6.50
CA VAL A 70 -19.83 -4.04 -5.99
C VAL A 70 -20.22 -2.58 -6.24
N GLY A 71 -19.34 -1.62 -5.93
CA GLY A 71 -19.61 -0.19 -6.14
C GLY A 71 -19.88 0.14 -7.61
N CYS A 72 -19.02 -0.32 -8.52
CA CYS A 72 -19.17 -0.04 -9.97
C CYS A 72 -20.40 -0.74 -10.57
N LEU A 73 -20.71 -1.98 -10.15
CA LEU A 73 -21.92 -2.66 -10.59
C LEU A 73 -23.19 -1.97 -10.06
N ALA A 74 -23.19 -1.56 -8.79
CA ALA A 74 -24.29 -0.84 -8.17
C ALA A 74 -24.57 0.49 -8.88
N ALA A 75 -23.51 1.25 -9.18
CA ALA A 75 -23.61 2.49 -9.93
C ALA A 75 -24.21 2.27 -11.32
N LYS A 76 -23.74 1.23 -12.04
CA LYS A 76 -24.28 0.84 -13.34
C LYS A 76 -25.78 0.50 -13.26
N LEU A 77 -26.20 -0.26 -12.24
CA LEU A 77 -27.61 -0.61 -12.02
C LEU A 77 -28.46 0.60 -11.62
N ALA A 78 -27.87 1.61 -10.97
CA ALA A 78 -28.52 2.84 -10.60
C ALA A 78 -28.48 3.92 -11.70
N ASN A 79 -27.78 3.69 -12.80
CA ASN A 79 -27.52 4.65 -13.88
C ASN A 79 -26.75 5.91 -13.40
N ILE A 80 -25.85 5.73 -12.45
CA ILE A 80 -24.98 6.78 -11.92
C ILE A 80 -23.56 6.59 -12.50
N PRO A 81 -22.85 7.67 -12.89
CA PRO A 81 -21.45 7.60 -13.29
C PRO A 81 -20.58 6.96 -12.21
N SER A 82 -19.54 6.22 -12.61
CA SER A 82 -18.64 5.62 -11.63
C SER A 82 -17.17 5.64 -12.07
N VAL A 83 -16.27 5.51 -11.08
CA VAL A 83 -14.83 5.29 -11.25
C VAL A 83 -14.43 4.10 -10.41
N GLY A 84 -13.73 3.13 -11.01
CA GLY A 84 -13.14 1.99 -10.29
C GLY A 84 -11.66 2.24 -10.01
N ILE A 85 -11.25 2.24 -8.75
CA ILE A 85 -9.83 2.27 -8.34
C ILE A 85 -9.40 0.83 -8.10
N LEU A 86 -8.48 0.34 -8.92
CA LEU A 86 -8.16 -1.08 -9.06
C LEU A 86 -6.72 -1.37 -8.63
N ILE A 87 -6.55 -2.50 -7.95
CA ILE A 87 -5.22 -2.98 -7.52
C ILE A 87 -5.01 -4.46 -7.86
N THR A 88 -6.06 -5.19 -8.25
CA THR A 88 -5.97 -6.62 -8.52
C THR A 88 -6.49 -6.98 -9.92
N PRO A 89 -5.99 -8.10 -10.53
CA PRO A 89 -6.54 -8.57 -11.80
C PRO A 89 -8.02 -8.96 -11.72
N ALA A 90 -8.52 -9.33 -10.54
CA ALA A 90 -9.89 -9.77 -10.36
C ALA A 90 -10.90 -8.62 -10.47
N ASP A 91 -10.64 -7.49 -9.84
CA ASP A 91 -11.48 -6.29 -9.95
C ASP A 91 -11.34 -5.65 -11.35
N ALA A 92 -10.14 -5.70 -11.93
CA ALA A 92 -9.89 -5.20 -13.28
C ALA A 92 -10.74 -5.91 -14.35
N LYS A 93 -10.85 -7.24 -14.30
CA LYS A 93 -11.65 -8.03 -15.25
C LYS A 93 -13.12 -7.58 -15.36
N VAL A 94 -13.67 -7.06 -14.28
CA VAL A 94 -15.06 -6.59 -14.23
C VAL A 94 -15.13 -5.09 -14.50
N CYS A 95 -14.41 -4.28 -13.73
CA CYS A 95 -14.58 -2.83 -13.72
C CYS A 95 -14.17 -2.18 -15.04
N THR A 96 -13.10 -2.64 -15.70
CA THR A 96 -12.65 -2.07 -16.98
C THR A 96 -13.67 -2.19 -18.11
N LYS A 97 -14.62 -3.13 -18.00
CA LYS A 97 -15.69 -3.35 -18.99
C LYS A 97 -16.92 -2.48 -18.77
N ILE A 98 -17.05 -1.88 -17.59
CA ILE A 98 -18.32 -1.23 -17.18
C ILE A 98 -18.16 0.22 -16.79
N THR A 99 -16.92 0.69 -16.50
CA THR A 99 -16.71 2.04 -16.01
C THR A 99 -15.32 2.58 -16.37
N THR A 100 -15.10 3.86 -16.11
CA THR A 100 -13.75 4.47 -16.07
C THR A 100 -12.97 3.88 -14.90
N THR A 101 -11.71 3.55 -15.13
CA THR A 101 -10.89 2.90 -14.11
C THR A 101 -9.54 3.59 -13.92
N VAL A 102 -9.02 3.50 -12.70
CA VAL A 102 -7.66 3.89 -12.33
C VAL A 102 -6.92 2.67 -11.84
N ALA A 103 -5.89 2.24 -12.55
CA ALA A 103 -5.03 1.13 -12.15
C ALA A 103 -3.93 1.63 -11.21
N LEU A 104 -3.80 1.00 -10.04
CA LEU A 104 -2.78 1.28 -9.03
C LEU A 104 -1.92 0.02 -8.80
N PRO A 105 -0.63 0.17 -8.55
CA PRO A 105 0.22 1.32 -8.87
C PRO A 105 0.35 1.48 -10.38
N GLU A 106 1.02 2.53 -10.86
CA GLU A 106 1.22 2.81 -12.28
C GLU A 106 2.05 1.72 -12.98
N SER A 107 1.41 0.62 -13.35
CA SER A 107 2.05 -0.57 -13.92
C SER A 107 1.20 -1.22 -15.02
N ASN A 108 1.83 -2.12 -15.79
CA ASN A 108 1.14 -2.96 -16.79
C ASN A 108 0.63 -4.28 -16.20
N LEU A 109 0.48 -4.34 -14.88
CA LEU A 109 0.16 -5.57 -14.18
C LEU A 109 -1.01 -6.36 -14.76
N PHE A 110 -2.01 -5.66 -15.27
CA PHE A 110 -3.25 -6.31 -15.71
C PHE A 110 -3.16 -6.89 -17.13
N GLN A 111 -2.02 -6.78 -17.82
CA GLN A 111 -1.87 -7.18 -19.22
C GLN A 111 -3.02 -6.67 -20.10
N LEU A 112 -3.66 -5.58 -19.67
CA LEU A 112 -4.74 -4.94 -20.38
C LEU A 112 -4.12 -4.08 -21.47
N ASP A 113 -4.53 -4.29 -22.72
CA ASP A 113 -4.16 -3.40 -23.80
C ASP A 113 -4.64 -1.99 -23.44
N LEU A 114 -3.66 -1.11 -23.20
CA LEU A 114 -3.89 0.28 -22.75
C LEU A 114 -4.51 1.16 -23.84
N VAL A 115 -4.92 0.57 -24.93
CA VAL A 115 -5.72 1.19 -26.00
C VAL A 115 -7.12 1.59 -25.51
N ASN A 116 -7.58 1.04 -24.37
CA ASN A 116 -8.85 1.44 -23.80
C ASN A 116 -8.73 2.83 -23.13
N LYS A 117 -9.33 3.84 -23.76
CA LYS A 117 -9.36 5.25 -23.29
C LYS A 117 -9.96 5.46 -21.89
N ASN A 118 -10.62 4.44 -21.34
CA ASN A 118 -11.24 4.47 -20.02
C ASN A 118 -10.34 3.95 -18.90
N ILE A 119 -9.10 3.54 -19.21
CA ILE A 119 -8.14 3.06 -18.22
C ILE A 119 -7.07 4.12 -18.01
N HIS A 120 -6.99 4.63 -16.80
CA HIS A 120 -5.96 5.54 -16.34
C HIS A 120 -4.98 4.82 -15.43
N LYS A 121 -3.73 5.26 -15.40
CA LYS A 121 -2.72 4.77 -14.47
C LYS A 121 -2.39 5.85 -13.44
N SER A 122 -2.16 5.43 -12.20
CA SER A 122 -1.70 6.31 -11.13
C SER A 122 -0.86 5.52 -10.14
N TYR A 123 0.00 6.21 -9.40
CA TYR A 123 0.56 5.67 -8.17
C TYR A 123 -0.53 5.57 -7.11
N SER A 124 -0.30 4.74 -6.09
CA SER A 124 -1.19 4.70 -4.93
C SER A 124 -1.11 6.02 -4.19
N PRO A 125 -2.26 6.63 -3.86
CA PRO A 125 -2.27 7.92 -3.16
C PRO A 125 -1.76 7.74 -1.72
N VAL A 126 -0.86 8.59 -1.31
CA VAL A 126 -0.43 8.72 0.09
C VAL A 126 -1.06 9.98 0.69
N ASN A 127 -1.19 10.02 2.02
CA ASN A 127 -1.55 11.25 2.70
C ASN A 127 -0.43 12.29 2.47
N PRO A 128 -0.70 13.46 1.89
CA PRO A 128 0.35 14.48 1.69
C PRO A 128 1.04 14.93 2.99
N GLU A 129 0.38 14.81 4.14
CA GLU A 129 0.97 15.11 5.43
C GLU A 129 2.08 14.12 5.84
N ILE A 130 2.23 12.99 5.12
CA ILE A 130 3.30 12.02 5.39
C ILE A 130 4.68 12.67 5.36
N ILE A 131 4.89 13.70 4.52
CA ILE A 131 6.17 14.40 4.39
C ILE A 131 6.39 15.50 5.45
N VAL A 132 5.45 15.66 6.38
CA VAL A 132 5.58 16.57 7.51
C VAL A 132 6.11 15.79 8.71
N GLY A 133 7.38 15.91 9.01
CA GLY A 133 8.02 15.20 10.13
C GLY A 133 9.10 16.05 10.81
N ASP A 134 9.39 15.75 12.06
CA ASP A 134 10.38 16.41 12.91
C ASP A 134 11.52 15.43 13.29
N ARG A 135 12.73 15.72 12.79
CA ARG A 135 13.92 14.93 13.09
C ARG A 135 14.26 14.87 14.57
N GLU A 136 14.15 15.99 15.28
CA GLU A 136 14.48 16.06 16.70
C GLU A 136 13.47 15.25 17.53
N ASN A 137 12.20 15.25 17.11
CA ASN A 137 11.19 14.41 17.74
C ASN A 137 11.49 12.92 17.54
N ALA A 138 11.85 12.49 16.34
CA ALA A 138 12.27 11.12 16.09
C ALA A 138 13.43 10.69 17.01
N LEU A 139 14.46 11.54 17.11
CA LEU A 139 15.65 11.24 17.93
C LEU A 139 15.36 11.11 19.43
N LYS A 140 14.32 11.81 19.95
CA LYS A 140 13.91 11.68 21.35
C LYS A 140 13.32 10.32 21.70
N HIS A 141 12.73 9.65 20.73
CA HIS A 141 12.12 8.33 20.90
C HIS A 141 13.11 7.18 20.77
N LEU A 142 14.34 7.45 20.31
CA LEU A 142 15.33 6.40 20.08
C LEU A 142 16.16 6.12 21.34
N PRO A 143 16.52 4.85 21.58
CA PRO A 143 17.37 4.47 22.71
C PRO A 143 18.81 4.95 22.50
N LYS A 144 19.60 4.96 23.59
CA LYS A 144 21.01 5.38 23.58
C LYS A 144 21.91 4.58 22.64
N MET A 145 21.51 3.38 22.26
CA MET A 145 22.27 2.54 21.32
C MET A 145 22.19 3.03 19.86
N TYR A 146 21.29 3.97 19.54
CA TYR A 146 21.22 4.57 18.21
C TYR A 146 22.45 5.48 17.97
N ASP A 147 23.22 5.16 16.94
CA ASP A 147 24.40 5.94 16.55
C ASP A 147 24.06 6.88 15.39
N LYS A 148 24.13 8.18 15.62
CA LYS A 148 23.86 9.24 14.61
C LYS A 148 24.85 9.25 13.45
N ASN A 149 26.00 8.58 13.59
CA ASN A 149 27.04 8.53 12.56
C ASN A 149 26.87 7.32 11.62
N LEU A 150 25.99 6.38 11.95
CA LEU A 150 25.71 5.22 11.11
C LEU A 150 24.47 5.47 10.24
N PRO A 151 24.43 4.90 9.02
CA PRO A 151 23.21 4.91 8.22
C PRO A 151 22.07 4.18 8.96
N THR A 152 20.84 4.61 8.69
CA THR A 152 19.65 4.09 9.33
C THR A 152 18.80 3.32 8.33
N ILE A 153 18.57 2.04 8.62
CA ILE A 153 17.71 1.15 7.86
C ILE A 153 16.40 0.93 8.61
N LEU A 154 15.28 1.28 7.99
CA LEU A 154 13.94 0.98 8.47
C LEU A 154 13.49 -0.39 7.95
N LEU A 155 13.12 -1.32 8.83
CA LEU A 155 12.42 -2.55 8.47
C LEU A 155 10.98 -2.48 8.92
N SER A 156 10.04 -2.69 8.02
CA SER A 156 8.62 -2.70 8.37
C SER A 156 7.76 -3.40 7.33
N SER A 157 6.68 -4.01 7.77
CA SER A 157 5.59 -4.48 6.90
C SER A 157 4.29 -3.71 7.11
N GLY A 158 4.37 -2.53 7.69
CA GLY A 158 3.26 -1.68 8.08
C GLY A 158 2.97 -1.79 9.59
N SER A 159 1.70 -1.62 9.98
CA SER A 159 1.28 -1.74 11.40
C SER A 159 1.51 -3.13 11.98
N THR A 160 1.51 -4.16 11.15
CA THR A 160 1.72 -5.56 11.55
C THR A 160 3.04 -6.07 10.99
N LEU A 161 3.90 -6.63 11.85
CA LEU A 161 5.16 -7.24 11.45
C LEU A 161 4.96 -8.72 11.17
N PHE A 162 5.24 -9.14 9.92
CA PHE A 162 5.15 -10.54 9.49
C PHE A 162 6.45 -11.30 9.81
N GLU A 163 6.35 -12.61 9.96
CA GLU A 163 7.47 -13.48 10.35
C GLU A 163 8.73 -13.27 9.49
N LYS A 164 8.60 -13.31 8.16
CA LYS A 164 9.75 -13.14 7.25
C LYS A 164 10.44 -11.78 7.45
N MET A 165 9.70 -10.74 7.82
CA MET A 165 10.27 -9.42 8.14
C MET A 165 11.02 -9.47 9.48
N ALA A 166 10.49 -10.16 10.50
CA ALA A 166 11.19 -10.37 11.77
C ALA A 166 12.48 -11.19 11.58
N MET A 167 12.44 -12.21 10.71
CA MET A 167 13.64 -12.97 10.32
C MET A 167 14.68 -12.09 9.60
N ALA A 168 14.23 -11.19 8.71
CA ALA A 168 15.11 -10.24 8.03
C ALA A 168 15.77 -9.28 9.03
N ALA A 169 15.00 -8.76 10.00
CA ALA A 169 15.53 -7.93 11.06
C ALA A 169 16.59 -8.66 11.90
N SER A 170 16.32 -9.91 12.29
CA SER A 170 17.27 -10.76 13.01
C SER A 170 18.56 -11.00 12.21
N LYS A 171 18.41 -11.30 10.91
CA LYS A 171 19.56 -11.50 10.02
C LYS A 171 20.46 -10.27 9.98
N LEU A 172 19.87 -9.09 9.80
CA LEU A 172 20.64 -7.84 9.74
C LEU A 172 21.23 -7.47 11.10
N GLY A 173 20.50 -7.66 12.21
CA GLY A 173 20.99 -7.38 13.55
C GLY A 173 22.10 -8.31 14.05
N LYS A 174 22.26 -9.47 13.42
CA LYS A 174 23.33 -10.45 13.70
C LYS A 174 24.39 -10.49 12.60
N GLY A 175 24.14 -9.79 11.50
CA GLY A 175 24.94 -9.84 10.29
C GLY A 175 26.08 -8.81 10.27
N ARG A 176 26.59 -8.57 9.06
CA ARG A 176 27.77 -7.73 8.81
C ARG A 176 27.45 -6.27 8.49
N ILE A 177 26.17 -5.91 8.35
CA ILE A 177 25.77 -4.57 7.95
C ILE A 177 25.99 -3.60 9.12
N ASN A 178 26.87 -2.63 8.92
CA ASN A 178 27.13 -1.58 9.90
C ASN A 178 26.15 -0.42 9.74
N ALA A 179 24.99 -0.52 10.37
CA ALA A 179 23.91 0.46 10.31
C ALA A 179 23.04 0.39 11.57
N ASN A 180 22.26 1.43 11.84
CA ASN A 180 21.14 1.34 12.78
C ASN A 180 20.02 0.53 12.11
N ILE A 181 19.58 -0.53 12.72
CA ILE A 181 18.48 -1.36 12.22
C ILE A 181 17.23 -1.05 13.06
N LEU A 182 16.30 -0.29 12.51
CA LEU A 182 15.06 0.08 13.17
C LEU A 182 13.92 -0.82 12.69
N VAL A 183 13.23 -1.48 13.61
CA VAL A 183 12.12 -2.40 13.29
C VAL A 183 10.82 -1.80 13.79
N VAL A 184 9.85 -1.62 12.88
CA VAL A 184 8.55 -0.98 13.15
C VAL A 184 7.40 -1.91 12.77
N GLY A 185 6.41 -1.99 13.63
CA GLY A 185 5.18 -2.78 13.52
C GLY A 185 5.05 -3.80 14.65
N ASP A 186 3.81 -4.08 15.05
CA ASP A 186 3.54 -5.12 16.04
C ASP A 186 3.62 -6.50 15.40
N PRO A 187 4.30 -7.48 16.00
CA PRO A 187 4.35 -8.83 15.49
C PRO A 187 2.94 -9.41 15.33
N LEU A 188 2.69 -10.09 14.20
CA LEU A 188 1.42 -10.81 13.99
C LEU A 188 1.21 -11.89 15.03
N GLU A 189 2.29 -12.58 15.41
CA GLU A 189 2.34 -13.55 16.49
C GLU A 189 3.41 -13.14 17.50
N GLU A 190 3.11 -13.19 18.80
CA GLU A 190 4.04 -12.78 19.87
C GLU A 190 5.39 -13.51 19.79
N GLU A 191 5.39 -14.75 19.33
CA GLU A 191 6.59 -15.56 19.19
C GLU A 191 7.62 -14.98 18.21
N TYR A 192 7.25 -14.07 17.31
CA TYR A 192 8.20 -13.44 16.38
C TYR A 192 9.20 -12.52 17.09
N THR A 193 8.89 -12.07 18.32
CA THR A 193 9.84 -11.30 19.14
C THR A 193 11.13 -12.07 19.47
N LYS A 194 11.09 -13.42 19.46
CA LYS A 194 12.27 -14.28 19.66
C LYS A 194 13.36 -14.05 18.61
N TYR A 195 12.97 -13.63 17.39
CA TYR A 195 13.93 -13.30 16.36
C TYR A 195 14.82 -12.09 16.74
N PHE A 196 14.36 -11.22 17.64
CA PHE A 196 15.10 -10.03 18.05
C PHE A 196 16.11 -10.29 19.16
N GLU A 197 16.03 -11.43 19.81
CA GLU A 197 16.95 -11.81 20.89
C GLU A 197 18.40 -11.91 20.37
N ASN A 198 19.34 -11.39 21.14
CA ASN A 198 20.76 -11.36 20.82
C ASN A 198 21.08 -10.73 19.44
N SER A 199 20.24 -9.76 19.01
CA SER A 199 20.41 -9.03 17.76
C SER A 199 20.72 -7.56 18.04
N ASN A 200 21.64 -6.98 17.27
CA ASN A 200 21.94 -5.54 17.35
C ASN A 200 20.94 -4.77 16.48
N LEU A 201 19.71 -4.62 17.01
CA LEU A 201 18.63 -3.89 16.37
C LEU A 201 17.81 -3.10 17.39
N ILE A 202 17.05 -2.12 16.93
CA ILE A 202 16.14 -1.32 17.73
C ILE A 202 14.72 -1.65 17.31
N TYR A 203 14.01 -2.40 18.17
CA TYR A 203 12.61 -2.70 17.97
C TYR A 203 11.74 -1.60 18.62
N LEU A 204 10.90 -0.95 17.81
CA LEU A 204 10.06 0.18 18.22
C LEU A 204 8.58 -0.20 18.42
N GLY A 205 8.17 -1.41 18.00
CA GLY A 205 6.75 -1.77 18.00
C GLY A 205 5.93 -0.94 17.02
N TYR A 206 4.63 -0.82 17.28
CA TYR A 206 3.79 0.13 16.56
C TYR A 206 4.10 1.56 17.02
N ILE A 207 4.25 2.45 16.07
CA ILE A 207 4.47 3.88 16.32
C ILE A 207 3.45 4.72 15.55
N ASP A 208 3.02 5.84 16.12
CA ASP A 208 2.14 6.83 15.48
C ASP A 208 2.89 8.06 14.95
N TRP A 209 4.21 8.12 15.17
CA TRP A 209 5.14 9.17 14.73
C TRP A 209 6.04 8.72 13.57
N ILE A 210 5.56 7.83 12.70
CA ILE A 210 6.32 7.31 11.53
C ILE A 210 6.83 8.42 10.60
N ASN A 211 6.11 9.54 10.51
CA ASN A 211 6.51 10.69 9.70
C ASN A 211 7.83 11.30 10.19
N ASP A 212 7.98 11.39 11.52
CA ASP A 212 9.22 11.89 12.13
C ASP A 212 10.35 10.90 11.89
N LEU A 213 10.06 9.59 11.97
CA LEU A 213 11.05 8.54 11.75
C LEU A 213 11.63 8.59 10.34
N TYR A 214 10.81 8.84 9.32
CA TYR A 214 11.32 8.97 7.94
C TYR A 214 12.37 10.06 7.76
N LYS A 215 12.44 11.08 8.66
CA LYS A 215 13.47 12.14 8.64
C LYS A 215 14.89 11.64 8.92
N ILE A 216 15.04 10.45 9.46
CA ILE A 216 16.34 9.88 9.84
C ILE A 216 16.63 8.54 9.13
N VAL A 217 15.75 8.10 8.26
CA VAL A 217 15.90 6.85 7.50
C VAL A 217 16.65 7.11 6.20
N ASP A 218 17.70 6.35 5.94
CA ASP A 218 18.48 6.39 4.70
C ASP A 218 18.01 5.33 3.69
N LEU A 219 17.56 4.17 4.18
CA LEU A 219 17.11 3.04 3.37
C LEU A 219 15.93 2.34 4.04
N ALA A 220 14.90 2.01 3.29
CA ALA A 220 13.78 1.22 3.80
C ALA A 220 13.80 -0.22 3.24
N VAL A 221 13.65 -1.22 4.11
CA VAL A 221 13.40 -2.62 3.76
C VAL A 221 11.95 -2.91 4.11
N VAL A 222 11.12 -3.09 3.10
CA VAL A 222 9.66 -3.25 3.29
C VAL A 222 9.12 -4.41 2.45
N THR A 223 7.86 -4.75 2.61
CA THR A 223 7.23 -5.80 1.80
C THR A 223 7.19 -5.41 0.32
N ASP A 224 7.28 -6.40 -0.55
CA ASP A 224 7.23 -6.25 -2.01
C ASP A 224 5.86 -5.81 -2.56
N ASP A 225 4.86 -5.69 -1.70
CA ASP A 225 3.52 -5.19 -2.02
C ASP A 225 2.95 -4.41 -0.82
N GLY A 226 2.79 -3.10 -0.96
CA GLY A 226 2.26 -2.28 0.13
C GLY A 226 2.46 -0.78 -0.04
N MET A 227 1.79 -0.03 0.84
CA MET A 227 1.82 1.44 0.83
C MET A 227 3.17 2.01 1.26
N MET A 228 3.92 1.32 2.10
CA MET A 228 5.19 1.84 2.64
C MET A 228 6.23 2.14 1.56
N ILE A 229 6.19 1.45 0.40
CA ILE A 229 7.06 1.80 -0.73
C ILE A 229 6.69 3.19 -1.28
N HIS A 230 5.39 3.48 -1.42
CA HIS A 230 4.93 4.79 -1.88
C HIS A 230 5.24 5.90 -0.86
N GLU A 231 5.12 5.59 0.43
CA GLU A 231 5.48 6.50 1.52
C GLU A 231 6.99 6.80 1.51
N ALA A 232 7.83 5.77 1.38
CA ALA A 232 9.28 5.94 1.25
C ALA A 232 9.65 6.76 0.01
N MET A 233 9.00 6.53 -1.14
CA MET A 233 9.17 7.37 -2.33
C MET A 233 8.81 8.83 -2.05
N ALA A 234 7.67 9.09 -1.36
CA ALA A 234 7.27 10.47 -1.01
C ALA A 234 8.34 11.20 -0.20
N TRP A 235 9.13 10.48 0.60
CA TRP A 235 10.27 10.99 1.35
C TRP A 235 11.59 11.00 0.55
N GLY A 236 11.62 10.50 -0.67
CA GLY A 236 12.85 10.34 -1.46
C GLY A 236 13.77 9.25 -0.93
N ILE A 237 13.25 8.29 -0.17
CA ILE A 237 14.01 7.21 0.47
C ILE A 237 14.06 6.00 -0.47
N PRO A 238 15.25 5.49 -0.83
CA PRO A 238 15.42 4.23 -1.54
C PRO A 238 14.85 3.05 -0.79
N VAL A 239 14.42 2.03 -1.53
CA VAL A 239 13.74 0.87 -0.96
C VAL A 239 14.36 -0.44 -1.42
N ILE A 240 14.42 -1.40 -0.50
CA ILE A 240 14.54 -2.82 -0.81
C ILE A 240 13.19 -3.48 -0.53
N ALA A 241 12.57 -4.02 -1.57
CA ALA A 241 11.36 -4.80 -1.51
C ALA A 241 11.70 -6.24 -1.15
N LEU A 242 11.42 -6.67 0.07
CA LEU A 242 11.63 -8.05 0.51
C LEU A 242 10.53 -8.94 -0.07
N LEU A 243 10.94 -9.89 -0.91
CA LEU A 243 10.02 -10.76 -1.63
C LEU A 243 9.38 -11.81 -0.73
N GLY A 244 8.13 -12.16 -1.04
CA GLY A 244 7.42 -13.27 -0.40
C GLY A 244 7.11 -13.08 1.09
N VAL A 245 6.98 -11.84 1.57
CA VAL A 245 6.55 -11.54 2.95
C VAL A 245 5.05 -11.80 3.12
N LYS A 246 4.26 -11.45 2.12
CA LYS A 246 2.80 -11.64 2.08
C LYS A 246 2.40 -12.61 0.99
N TYR A 247 1.19 -13.15 1.11
CA TYR A 247 0.63 -14.04 0.09
C TYR A 247 0.27 -13.28 -1.19
N GLY A 248 0.86 -13.73 -2.29
CA GLY A 248 0.55 -13.25 -3.63
C GLY A 248 1.17 -11.90 -3.95
N ARG A 249 1.79 -11.85 -5.11
CA ARG A 249 2.39 -10.65 -5.65
C ARG A 249 1.60 -10.20 -6.85
N TYR A 250 0.97 -9.04 -6.77
CA TYR A 250 0.25 -8.45 -7.89
C TYR A 250 1.09 -7.44 -8.66
N HIS A 251 2.11 -6.84 -8.04
CA HIS A 251 2.92 -5.77 -8.59
C HIS A 251 4.40 -6.11 -8.56
N ASN A 252 5.12 -5.68 -9.59
CA ASN A 252 6.57 -5.62 -9.58
C ASN A 252 6.99 -4.17 -9.30
N LEU A 253 7.08 -3.81 -8.03
CA LEU A 253 7.36 -2.44 -7.64
C LEU A 253 8.77 -1.97 -8.00
N ALA A 254 9.75 -2.89 -8.14
CA ALA A 254 11.05 -2.54 -8.67
C ALA A 254 10.99 -2.13 -10.16
N SER A 255 10.06 -2.67 -10.94
CA SER A 255 9.85 -2.22 -12.32
C SER A 255 9.03 -0.92 -12.40
N VAL A 256 8.16 -0.67 -11.41
CA VAL A 256 7.39 0.58 -11.29
C VAL A 256 8.31 1.73 -10.88
N PHE A 257 9.13 1.52 -9.86
CA PHE A 257 10.05 2.51 -9.28
C PHE A 257 11.50 2.21 -9.69
N LYS A 258 11.73 2.10 -10.98
CA LYS A 258 13.01 1.68 -11.55
C LYS A 258 14.16 2.59 -11.10
N GLY A 259 15.17 1.98 -10.50
CA GLY A 259 16.35 2.67 -9.99
C GLY A 259 16.23 3.19 -8.56
N ALA A 260 15.01 3.24 -7.99
CA ALA A 260 14.76 3.60 -6.59
C ALA A 260 14.45 2.38 -5.72
N VAL A 261 13.91 1.30 -6.31
CA VAL A 261 13.57 0.07 -5.61
C VAL A 261 14.40 -1.08 -6.13
N LEU A 262 15.05 -1.82 -5.23
CA LEU A 262 15.68 -3.12 -5.47
C LEU A 262 14.82 -4.22 -4.85
N GLU A 263 14.86 -5.42 -5.42
CA GLU A 263 14.21 -6.60 -4.85
C GLU A 263 15.24 -7.50 -4.18
N SER A 264 14.84 -8.16 -3.10
CA SER A 264 15.67 -9.15 -2.42
C SER A 264 14.86 -10.30 -1.87
N GLU A 265 15.39 -11.52 -2.02
CA GLU A 265 15.05 -12.62 -1.14
C GLU A 265 15.78 -12.44 0.20
N LEU A 266 15.28 -13.13 1.25
CA LEU A 266 15.85 -13.07 2.59
C LEU A 266 17.34 -13.46 2.62
N GLU A 267 17.71 -14.48 1.84
CA GLU A 267 19.06 -15.04 1.78
C GLU A 267 20.08 -14.02 1.30
N ASN A 268 19.72 -13.19 0.33
CA ASN A 268 20.60 -12.21 -0.35
C ASN A 268 20.48 -10.79 0.20
N LEU A 269 19.73 -10.59 1.30
CA LEU A 269 19.35 -9.26 1.77
C LEU A 269 20.55 -8.36 2.07
N GLU A 270 21.59 -8.89 2.72
CA GLU A 270 22.79 -8.11 3.04
C GLU A 270 23.54 -7.65 1.79
N ASP A 271 23.72 -8.53 0.80
CA ASP A 271 24.38 -8.19 -0.46
C ASP A 271 23.61 -7.12 -1.24
N VAL A 272 22.26 -7.17 -1.17
CA VAL A 272 21.41 -6.16 -1.80
C VAL A 272 21.50 -4.82 -1.06
N ILE A 273 21.60 -4.82 0.28
CA ILE A 273 21.82 -3.61 1.09
C ILE A 273 23.16 -2.97 0.74
N GLU A 274 24.25 -3.76 0.67
CA GLU A 274 25.57 -3.25 0.28
C GLU A 274 25.55 -2.61 -1.12
N ARG A 275 24.87 -3.25 -2.07
CA ARG A 275 24.66 -2.68 -3.40
C ARG A 275 23.83 -1.38 -3.37
N ALA A 276 22.81 -1.30 -2.51
CA ALA A 276 22.03 -0.09 -2.33
C ALA A 276 22.89 1.03 -1.78
N PHE A 277 23.69 0.79 -0.74
CA PHE A 277 24.62 1.79 -0.18
C PHE A 277 25.66 2.25 -1.19
N ALA A 278 26.23 1.34 -1.99
CA ALA A 278 27.17 1.69 -3.04
C ALA A 278 26.54 2.56 -4.16
N ASN A 279 25.23 2.57 -4.30
CA ASN A 279 24.50 3.32 -5.33
C ASN A 279 23.54 4.36 -4.73
N MET A 280 23.67 4.70 -3.46
CA MET A 280 22.70 5.46 -2.68
C MET A 280 22.31 6.79 -3.35
N GLY A 281 23.28 7.58 -3.80
CA GLY A 281 23.01 8.87 -4.45
C GLY A 281 22.09 8.73 -5.66
N ARG A 282 22.37 7.77 -6.56
CA ARG A 282 21.54 7.52 -7.74
C ARG A 282 20.15 7.02 -7.35
N MET A 283 20.06 6.17 -6.33
CA MET A 283 18.79 5.64 -5.86
C MET A 283 17.93 6.74 -5.22
N ASN A 284 18.53 7.64 -4.43
CA ASN A 284 17.86 8.82 -3.88
C ASN A 284 17.31 9.73 -4.97
N ASP A 285 18.12 10.06 -5.99
CA ASP A 285 17.68 10.90 -7.11
C ASP A 285 16.46 10.31 -7.83
N CYS A 286 16.42 8.98 -7.99
CA CYS A 286 15.28 8.30 -8.55
C CYS A 286 14.07 8.32 -7.60
N ALA A 287 14.28 8.09 -6.31
CA ALA A 287 13.22 8.08 -5.30
C ALA A 287 12.54 9.46 -5.19
N ILE A 288 13.33 10.55 -5.18
CA ILE A 288 12.81 11.93 -5.15
C ILE A 288 11.90 12.20 -6.35
N LYS A 289 12.33 11.82 -7.57
CA LYS A 289 11.51 12.00 -8.79
C LYS A 289 10.19 11.25 -8.73
N TYR A 290 10.21 10.00 -8.24
CA TYR A 290 8.97 9.24 -8.04
C TYR A 290 8.11 9.82 -6.92
N GLY A 291 8.73 10.32 -5.86
CA GLY A 291 8.04 10.94 -4.74
C GLY A 291 7.17 12.12 -5.16
N GLU A 292 7.69 12.99 -6.05
CA GLU A 292 6.92 14.09 -6.62
C GLU A 292 5.64 13.61 -7.33
N GLU A 293 5.73 12.51 -8.06
CA GLU A 293 4.57 11.95 -8.77
C GLU A 293 3.61 11.18 -7.85
N VAL A 294 4.14 10.50 -6.82
CA VAL A 294 3.34 9.85 -5.78
C VAL A 294 2.51 10.88 -5.01
N LEU A 295 3.11 12.01 -4.63
CA LEU A 295 2.42 13.09 -3.93
C LEU A 295 1.30 13.74 -4.77
N LYS A 296 1.43 13.74 -6.11
CA LYS A 296 0.38 14.22 -7.04
C LYS A 296 -0.71 13.19 -7.33
N ALA A 297 -0.57 11.95 -6.88
CA ALA A 297 -1.48 10.87 -7.23
C ALA A 297 -2.92 11.14 -6.77
N SER A 298 -3.11 11.68 -5.56
CA SER A 298 -4.43 12.05 -5.04
C SER A 298 -5.14 13.06 -5.93
N ASP A 299 -4.45 14.11 -6.35
CA ASP A 299 -5.02 15.15 -7.24
C ASP A 299 -5.32 14.59 -8.63
N LYS A 300 -4.46 13.73 -9.16
CA LYS A 300 -4.68 13.04 -10.45
C LYS A 300 -5.95 12.20 -10.40
N ILE A 301 -6.13 11.41 -9.34
CA ILE A 301 -7.32 10.57 -9.14
C ILE A 301 -8.56 11.44 -8.94
N ALA A 302 -8.49 12.48 -8.11
CA ALA A 302 -9.59 13.39 -7.86
C ALA A 302 -10.07 14.07 -9.15
N LYS A 303 -9.16 14.53 -10.02
CA LYS A 303 -9.52 15.10 -11.33
C LYS A 303 -10.28 14.10 -12.21
N ILE A 304 -9.90 12.83 -12.22
CA ILE A 304 -10.60 11.77 -12.99
C ILE A 304 -12.02 11.61 -12.43
N ILE A 305 -12.17 11.54 -11.10
CA ILE A 305 -13.46 11.41 -10.41
C ILE A 305 -14.36 12.60 -10.73
N CYS A 306 -13.86 13.84 -10.56
CA CYS A 306 -14.62 15.06 -10.82
C CYS A 306 -15.05 15.16 -12.30
N ASN A 307 -14.19 14.79 -13.24
CA ASN A 307 -14.53 14.77 -14.65
C ASN A 307 -15.62 13.74 -14.97
N ARG A 308 -15.64 12.62 -14.25
CA ARG A 308 -16.67 11.61 -14.40
C ARG A 308 -17.99 12.04 -13.79
N ALA A 309 -17.97 12.72 -12.64
CA ALA A 309 -19.16 13.30 -11.99
C ALA A 309 -19.92 14.26 -12.91
N LYS A 310 -19.21 15.11 -13.67
CA LYS A 310 -19.82 16.06 -14.64
C LYS A 310 -20.60 15.37 -15.78
N GLN A 311 -20.50 14.06 -15.92
CA GLN A 311 -21.22 13.28 -16.94
C GLN A 311 -22.56 12.73 -16.44
N LYS A 312 -22.94 13.00 -15.18
CA LYS A 312 -24.31 12.73 -14.69
C LYS A 312 -25.27 13.59 -15.48
N LYS A 313 -26.20 12.96 -16.19
CA LYS A 313 -27.24 13.63 -16.97
C LYS A 313 -28.52 13.77 -16.17
#